data_cb98ea47dff12b2e42806fb34bdf6f9e
#
_entry.id   cb98ea47dff12b2e42806fb34bdf6f9e
#
_cell.length_a   1.000
_cell.length_b   1.000
_cell.length_c   1.000
_cell.angle_alpha   90.00
_cell.angle_beta   90.00
_cell.angle_gamma   90.00
#
_symmetry.space_group_name_H-M   'P 1'
#
loop_
_entity.id
_entity.type
_entity.pdbx_description
1 polymer ?
#
loop_
_entity_poly.entity_id
_entity_poly.type
_entity_poly.pdbx_seq_one_letter_code
_entity_poly.pdbx_strand_id
1 'polypeptide(L)'
;MKRMCLTIALLAALALSGCGQKTETVPPAQEPVNQTATQTTEQTGTAQTAGDRTPTAEELGRAQTMELEFMLEGETTKVPATLYIGQGYSIYIPDEDWRMEKGTEDGFPEETWESMFNDDVELRVLHFSGKTQEEARAFMIAEEDDYRFQEDQQGGLLGTDERDHERMEVRFHPSGDMVYAVLYTYPEEAAEGFDVRLSVMADTFESIT
;
A
#
# COMPACT_ATOMS: atom_id res chain seq x y z
N MET A 1 18.56 13.30 -2.12
CA MET A 1 18.71 14.37 -1.08
C MET A 1 18.55 13.74 0.29
N LYS A 2 19.45 14.02 1.24
CA LYS A 2 19.43 13.41 2.57
C LYS A 2 18.13 13.72 3.28
N ARG A 3 17.31 12.73 3.58
CA ARG A 3 16.17 12.86 4.48
C ARG A 3 16.71 13.21 5.88
N MET A 4 16.60 14.49 6.26
CA MET A 4 17.04 15.01 7.56
C MET A 4 15.92 14.71 8.55
N CYS A 5 16.00 13.57 9.26
CA CYS A 5 15.13 13.27 10.39
C CYS A 5 15.29 14.32 11.47
N LEU A 6 14.27 15.16 11.65
CA LEU A 6 14.17 16.12 12.74
C LEU A 6 13.62 15.39 13.98
N THR A 7 14.51 14.86 14.82
CA THR A 7 14.14 14.29 16.12
C THR A 7 13.73 15.41 17.06
N ILE A 8 12.43 15.56 17.29
CA ILE A 8 11.88 16.39 18.36
C ILE A 8 11.79 15.53 19.63
N ALA A 9 12.73 15.73 20.53
CA ALA A 9 12.68 15.17 21.87
C ALA A 9 11.65 15.94 22.71
N LEU A 10 10.52 15.30 23.03
CA LEU A 10 9.53 15.84 23.95
C LEU A 10 9.67 15.16 25.31
N LEU A 11 10.20 15.91 26.30
CA LEU A 11 10.21 15.53 27.72
C LEU A 11 8.77 15.55 28.24
N ALA A 12 8.27 14.42 28.70
CA ALA A 12 7.02 14.34 29.46
C ALA A 12 7.33 14.15 30.96
N ALA A 13 6.89 15.09 31.75
CA ALA A 13 6.94 15.07 33.21
C ALA A 13 5.82 14.18 33.79
N LEU A 14 6.20 13.33 34.73
CA LEU A 14 5.30 12.52 35.57
C LEU A 14 4.59 13.40 36.60
N ALA A 15 3.27 13.22 36.75
CA ALA A 15 2.57 13.57 37.99
C ALA A 15 1.65 12.41 38.38
N LEU A 16 1.98 11.81 39.54
CA LEU A 16 1.19 10.84 40.28
C LEU A 16 0.13 11.54 41.12
N SER A 17 -1.05 11.01 41.27
CA SER A 17 -2.01 11.02 42.41
C SER A 17 -3.40 10.74 41.88
N GLY A 18 -4.25 9.90 42.42
CA GLY A 18 -4.43 9.34 43.71
C GLY A 18 -5.70 8.49 43.69
N CYS A 19 -5.78 7.56 44.62
CA CYS A 19 -6.85 6.61 44.93
C CYS A 19 -8.22 7.25 45.18
N GLY A 20 -9.29 6.53 44.78
CA GLY A 20 -10.66 6.82 45.21
C GLY A 20 -11.61 5.67 44.88
N GLN A 21 -11.65 4.68 45.78
CA GLN A 21 -12.64 3.62 45.79
C GLN A 21 -13.97 4.15 46.32
N LYS A 22 -15.10 3.88 45.65
CA LYS A 22 -16.38 3.70 46.32
C LYS A 22 -17.36 2.85 45.49
N THR A 23 -17.87 1.90 46.19
CA THR A 23 -18.79 0.81 46.01
C THR A 23 -20.22 1.16 45.57
N GLU A 24 -20.83 0.17 44.87
CA GLU A 24 -22.24 -0.26 44.86
C GLU A 24 -23.37 0.70 44.46
N THR A 25 -24.13 0.33 43.44
CA THR A 25 -25.49 -0.23 43.63
C THR A 25 -26.11 -0.65 42.28
N VAL A 26 -26.46 -1.93 42.15
CA VAL A 26 -27.43 -2.46 41.18
C VAL A 26 -28.78 -2.47 41.88
N PRO A 27 -29.93 -2.15 41.29
CA PRO A 27 -30.80 -2.91 40.38
C PRO A 27 -31.79 -2.04 39.54
N PRO A 28 -32.82 -2.58 38.90
CA PRO A 28 -33.08 -3.81 38.18
C PRO A 28 -33.55 -3.66 36.72
N ALA A 29 -33.70 -4.78 36.06
CA ALA A 29 -34.25 -5.01 34.74
C ALA A 29 -35.64 -4.36 34.45
N GLN A 30 -35.82 -3.85 33.25
CA GLN A 30 -37.11 -3.77 32.58
C GLN A 30 -37.00 -4.21 31.13
N GLU A 31 -37.76 -5.22 30.81
CA GLU A 31 -38.00 -5.83 29.51
C GLU A 31 -38.98 -5.01 28.66
N PRO A 32 -39.35 -5.41 27.44
CA PRO A 32 -39.14 -4.65 26.22
C PRO A 32 -40.45 -3.98 25.74
N VAL A 33 -40.33 -2.86 25.09
CA VAL A 33 -41.46 -2.31 24.30
C VAL A 33 -41.08 -2.32 22.82
N ASN A 34 -41.67 -3.27 22.15
CA ASN A 34 -41.75 -3.41 20.70
C ASN A 34 -42.53 -2.21 20.13
N GLN A 35 -41.88 -1.35 19.34
CA GLN A 35 -42.57 -0.43 18.45
C GLN A 35 -41.95 -0.52 17.06
N THR A 36 -42.66 -1.28 16.22
CA THR A 36 -42.56 -1.24 14.77
C THR A 36 -42.97 0.15 14.27
N ALA A 37 -41.99 0.91 13.81
CA ALA A 37 -42.23 2.09 12.99
C ALA A 37 -41.57 1.88 11.64
N THR A 38 -42.37 1.46 10.68
CA THR A 38 -42.07 1.47 9.25
C THR A 38 -41.92 2.94 8.81
N GLN A 39 -40.72 3.43 8.67
CA GLN A 39 -40.47 4.66 7.92
C GLN A 39 -39.95 4.27 6.53
N THR A 40 -40.85 4.29 5.57
CA THR A 40 -40.51 4.36 4.15
C THR A 40 -39.91 5.75 3.91
N THR A 41 -38.59 5.81 3.87
CA THR A 41 -37.90 7.00 3.36
C THR A 41 -37.71 6.79 1.86
N GLU A 42 -38.54 7.47 1.06
CA GLU A 42 -38.25 7.67 -0.35
C GLU A 42 -36.94 8.45 -0.47
N GLN A 43 -35.88 7.75 -0.72
CA GLN A 43 -34.58 8.30 -1.07
C GLN A 43 -34.65 8.74 -2.54
N THR A 44 -34.95 10.02 -2.74
CA THR A 44 -34.81 10.68 -4.03
C THR A 44 -33.33 10.55 -4.45
N GLY A 45 -33.07 9.60 -5.35
CA GLY A 45 -31.75 9.39 -5.91
C GLY A 45 -31.31 10.59 -6.73
N THR A 46 -30.47 11.43 -6.15
CA THR A 46 -29.65 12.35 -6.92
C THR A 46 -28.69 11.47 -7.72
N ALA A 47 -28.82 11.47 -9.04
CA ALA A 47 -27.89 10.79 -9.93
C ALA A 47 -26.47 11.35 -9.67
N GLN A 48 -25.67 10.65 -8.90
CA GLN A 48 -24.25 10.89 -8.78
C GLN A 48 -23.63 10.56 -10.13
N THR A 49 -22.97 11.53 -10.70
CA THR A 49 -22.22 11.42 -11.96
C THR A 49 -21.24 10.25 -11.81
N ALA A 50 -21.20 9.33 -12.78
CA ALA A 50 -20.46 8.08 -12.77
C ALA A 50 -18.91 8.25 -12.86
N GLY A 51 -18.37 9.37 -12.40
CA GLY A 51 -16.97 9.76 -12.57
C GLY A 51 -16.08 9.73 -11.32
N ASP A 52 -16.63 9.46 -10.12
CA ASP A 52 -15.86 9.71 -8.88
C ASP A 52 -15.97 8.58 -7.84
N ARG A 53 -16.30 7.37 -8.27
CA ARG A 53 -16.47 6.22 -7.37
C ARG A 53 -15.38 5.17 -7.65
N THR A 54 -14.65 4.80 -6.61
CA THR A 54 -13.77 3.62 -6.67
C THR A 54 -14.59 2.36 -7.02
N PRO A 55 -14.23 1.61 -8.06
CA PRO A 55 -14.94 0.38 -8.40
C PRO A 55 -14.80 -0.67 -7.29
N THR A 56 -15.72 -1.60 -7.23
CA THR A 56 -15.61 -2.77 -6.32
C THR A 56 -14.78 -3.88 -6.97
N ALA A 57 -14.30 -4.83 -6.16
CA ALA A 57 -13.60 -6.02 -6.66
C ALA A 57 -14.44 -6.80 -7.68
N GLU A 58 -15.75 -6.95 -7.43
CA GLU A 58 -16.69 -7.63 -8.34
C GLU A 58 -16.79 -6.92 -9.71
N GLU A 59 -16.85 -5.58 -9.71
CA GLU A 59 -16.87 -4.78 -10.94
C GLU A 59 -15.58 -4.90 -11.75
N LEU A 60 -14.47 -5.14 -11.08
CA LEU A 60 -13.17 -5.42 -11.70
C LEU A 60 -13.04 -6.89 -12.15
N GLY A 61 -13.97 -7.76 -11.77
CA GLY A 61 -13.88 -9.20 -12.02
C GLY A 61 -12.78 -9.88 -11.18
N ARG A 62 -12.35 -9.24 -10.11
CA ARG A 62 -11.32 -9.74 -9.19
C ARG A 62 -11.94 -10.21 -7.87
N ALA A 63 -11.32 -11.20 -7.22
CA ALA A 63 -11.73 -11.61 -5.89
C ALA A 63 -11.35 -10.52 -4.86
N GLN A 64 -12.16 -10.33 -3.81
CA GLN A 64 -11.81 -9.41 -2.71
C GLN A 64 -10.57 -9.87 -1.94
N THR A 65 -10.37 -11.19 -1.84
CA THR A 65 -9.22 -11.80 -1.17
C THR A 65 -8.67 -12.95 -2.01
N MET A 66 -7.37 -13.22 -1.89
CA MET A 66 -6.72 -14.40 -2.47
C MET A 66 -5.60 -14.90 -1.57
N GLU A 67 -5.06 -16.09 -1.87
CA GLU A 67 -3.80 -16.56 -1.28
C GLU A 67 -2.67 -16.23 -2.26
N LEU A 68 -1.66 -15.49 -1.78
CA LEU A 68 -0.39 -15.32 -2.50
C LEU A 68 0.52 -16.52 -2.16
N GLU A 69 1.11 -17.10 -3.18
CA GLU A 69 2.01 -18.25 -3.03
C GLU A 69 3.46 -17.82 -3.26
N PHE A 70 4.30 -18.01 -2.26
CA PHE A 70 5.74 -17.72 -2.32
C PHE A 70 6.52 -19.02 -2.25
N MET A 71 7.51 -19.18 -3.10
CA MET A 71 8.45 -20.32 -3.03
C MET A 71 9.75 -19.85 -2.38
N LEU A 72 9.95 -20.20 -1.12
CA LEU A 72 11.14 -19.87 -0.34
C LEU A 72 11.88 -21.15 0.02
N GLU A 73 13.17 -21.21 -0.30
CA GLU A 73 14.04 -22.37 0.01
C GLU A 73 13.47 -23.75 -0.44
N GLY A 74 12.64 -23.74 -1.50
CA GLY A 74 11.99 -24.96 -2.01
C GLY A 74 10.70 -25.35 -1.30
N GLU A 75 10.25 -24.56 -0.34
CA GLU A 75 8.94 -24.70 0.31
C GLU A 75 7.96 -23.64 -0.20
N THR A 76 6.72 -24.06 -0.45
CA THR A 76 5.62 -23.14 -0.81
C THR A 76 4.92 -22.64 0.42
N THR A 77 4.95 -21.33 0.64
CA THR A 77 4.19 -20.64 1.70
C THR A 77 3.02 -19.92 1.07
N LYS A 78 1.83 -20.00 1.70
CA LYS A 78 0.62 -19.30 1.30
C LYS A 78 0.26 -18.25 2.34
N VAL A 79 -0.02 -17.04 1.87
CA VAL A 79 -0.38 -15.92 2.73
C VAL A 79 -1.68 -15.29 2.23
N PRO A 80 -2.69 -15.09 3.10
CA PRO A 80 -3.91 -14.40 2.72
C PRO A 80 -3.58 -12.94 2.35
N ALA A 81 -4.23 -12.46 1.28
CA ALA A 81 -4.05 -11.10 0.79
C ALA A 81 -5.40 -10.50 0.38
N THR A 82 -5.56 -9.23 0.64
CA THR A 82 -6.75 -8.43 0.28
C THR A 82 -6.46 -7.55 -0.91
N LEU A 83 -7.44 -7.43 -1.81
CA LEU A 83 -7.37 -6.55 -2.96
C LEU A 83 -7.42 -5.09 -2.51
N TYR A 84 -6.34 -4.37 -2.74
CA TYR A 84 -6.31 -2.93 -2.66
C TYR A 84 -6.71 -2.34 -4.01
N ILE A 85 -7.59 -1.31 -3.99
CA ILE A 85 -8.02 -0.60 -5.18
C ILE A 85 -7.59 0.86 -5.02
N GLY A 86 -6.57 1.23 -5.78
CA GLY A 86 -6.03 2.57 -5.85
C GLY A 86 -6.70 3.43 -6.91
N GLN A 87 -6.10 4.57 -7.22
CA GLN A 87 -6.57 5.46 -8.27
C GLN A 87 -6.19 4.91 -9.66
N GLY A 88 -7.10 4.15 -10.27
CA GLY A 88 -6.94 3.59 -11.61
C GLY A 88 -6.11 2.31 -11.66
N TYR A 89 -5.91 1.63 -10.54
CA TYR A 89 -5.26 0.33 -10.49
C TYR A 89 -5.76 -0.51 -9.31
N SER A 90 -5.39 -1.78 -9.30
CA SER A 90 -5.60 -2.69 -8.18
C SER A 90 -4.43 -3.64 -8.02
N ILE A 91 -4.17 -4.05 -6.77
CA ILE A 91 -3.05 -4.92 -6.39
C ILE A 91 -3.44 -5.70 -5.13
N TYR A 92 -2.94 -6.94 -4.97
CA TYR A 92 -3.14 -7.69 -3.73
C TYR A 92 -1.99 -7.45 -2.76
N ILE A 93 -2.35 -7.11 -1.53
CA ILE A 93 -1.41 -6.88 -0.43
C ILE A 93 -1.68 -7.91 0.66
N PRO A 94 -0.66 -8.59 1.22
CA PRO A 94 -0.82 -9.47 2.37
C PRO A 94 -1.55 -8.77 3.52
N ASP A 95 -2.44 -9.49 4.22
CA ASP A 95 -3.28 -8.92 5.29
C ASP A 95 -2.47 -8.54 6.53
N GLU A 96 -1.30 -9.13 6.70
CA GLU A 96 -0.41 -8.91 7.83
C GLU A 96 0.93 -8.36 7.36
N ASP A 97 1.65 -7.73 8.27
CA ASP A 97 3.06 -7.33 8.11
C ASP A 97 3.34 -6.10 7.23
N TRP A 98 2.31 -5.41 6.75
CA TRP A 98 2.45 -4.23 5.89
C TRP A 98 1.70 -3.02 6.44
N ARG A 99 2.36 -1.86 6.40
CA ARG A 99 1.77 -0.56 6.72
C ARG A 99 1.67 0.27 5.44
N MET A 100 0.49 0.80 5.16
CA MET A 100 0.25 1.61 3.98
C MET A 100 0.29 3.09 4.30
N GLU A 101 1.01 3.85 3.49
CA GLU A 101 1.06 5.31 3.52
C GLU A 101 0.73 5.88 2.13
N LYS A 102 0.23 7.12 2.10
CA LYS A 102 -0.01 7.87 0.86
C LYS A 102 0.78 9.15 0.88
N GLY A 103 1.41 9.46 -0.23
CA GLY A 103 2.27 10.62 -0.35
C GLY A 103 2.29 11.20 -1.76
N THR A 104 3.31 11.94 -2.01
CA THR A 104 3.69 12.42 -3.34
C THR A 104 5.22 12.42 -3.44
N GLU A 105 5.75 11.85 -4.51
CA GLU A 105 7.15 11.95 -4.87
C GLU A 105 7.28 12.99 -5.98
N ASP A 106 7.97 14.11 -5.70
CA ASP A 106 8.16 15.26 -6.61
C ASP A 106 6.90 15.70 -7.39
N GLY A 107 5.74 15.65 -6.69
CA GLY A 107 4.45 16.05 -7.24
C GLY A 107 3.66 14.93 -7.93
N PHE A 108 4.21 13.71 -8.01
CA PHE A 108 3.47 12.54 -8.47
C PHE A 108 2.84 11.82 -7.27
N PRO A 109 1.53 11.47 -7.34
CA PRO A 109 0.89 10.68 -6.29
C PRO A 109 1.60 9.34 -6.10
N GLU A 110 1.72 8.92 -4.84
CA GLU A 110 2.39 7.71 -4.43
C GLU A 110 1.59 7.00 -3.35
N GLU A 111 1.55 5.68 -3.43
CA GLU A 111 1.09 4.79 -2.38
C GLU A 111 2.21 3.82 -2.04
N THR A 112 2.56 3.75 -0.75
CA THR A 112 3.69 2.96 -0.24
C THR A 112 3.19 1.94 0.78
N TRP A 113 3.64 0.70 0.68
CA TRP A 113 3.49 -0.35 1.67
C TRP A 113 4.87 -0.70 2.23
N GLU A 114 5.08 -0.33 3.48
CA GLU A 114 6.31 -0.63 4.23
C GLU A 114 6.14 -1.92 5.03
N SER A 115 7.18 -2.74 5.07
CA SER A 115 7.21 -3.92 5.93
C SER A 115 7.27 -3.51 7.41
N MET A 116 6.45 -4.14 8.26
CA MET A 116 6.50 -3.91 9.71
C MET A 116 7.71 -4.56 10.40
N PHE A 117 8.48 -5.37 9.69
CA PHE A 117 9.66 -6.08 10.21
C PHE A 117 10.98 -5.47 9.79
N ASN A 118 11.00 -4.72 8.69
CA ASN A 118 12.21 -4.10 8.17
C ASN A 118 11.83 -2.83 7.42
N ASP A 119 12.20 -1.68 7.97
CA ASP A 119 11.86 -0.35 7.44
C ASP A 119 12.56 -0.07 6.08
N ASP A 120 13.56 -0.88 5.69
CA ASP A 120 14.23 -0.80 4.38
C ASP A 120 13.54 -1.65 3.30
N VAL A 121 12.39 -2.28 3.65
CA VAL A 121 11.61 -3.10 2.72
C VAL A 121 10.28 -2.45 2.43
N GLU A 122 10.09 -2.06 1.18
CA GLU A 122 8.86 -1.38 0.75
C GLU A 122 8.43 -1.78 -0.67
N LEU A 123 7.13 -1.64 -0.95
CA LEU A 123 6.55 -1.65 -2.28
C LEU A 123 5.84 -0.31 -2.50
N ARG A 124 6.13 0.36 -3.61
CA ARG A 124 5.52 1.65 -3.97
C ARG A 124 4.81 1.58 -5.32
N VAL A 125 3.75 2.38 -5.46
CA VAL A 125 3.10 2.63 -6.75
C VAL A 125 3.07 4.14 -6.99
N LEU A 126 3.81 4.60 -8.01
CA LEU A 126 3.80 5.98 -8.46
C LEU A 126 2.91 6.15 -9.69
N HIS A 127 2.27 7.32 -9.80
CA HIS A 127 1.32 7.67 -10.85
C HIS A 127 1.86 8.80 -11.73
N PHE A 128 2.20 8.52 -12.97
CA PHE A 128 2.71 9.49 -13.94
C PHE A 128 1.65 9.88 -14.96
N SER A 129 0.86 10.91 -14.65
CA SER A 129 -0.18 11.42 -15.56
C SER A 129 0.45 12.20 -16.74
N GLY A 130 0.02 11.90 -17.95
CA GLY A 130 0.46 12.58 -19.17
C GLY A 130 1.93 12.33 -19.52
N LYS A 131 2.54 11.27 -18.96
CA LYS A 131 3.92 10.87 -19.25
C LYS A 131 3.95 9.61 -20.11
N THR A 132 4.96 9.53 -20.95
CA THR A 132 5.33 8.27 -21.60
C THR A 132 6.12 7.38 -20.65
N GLN A 133 6.18 6.08 -20.93
CA GLN A 133 7.01 5.15 -20.15
C GLN A 133 8.48 5.56 -20.14
N GLU A 134 9.00 6.12 -21.24
CA GLU A 134 10.37 6.61 -21.32
C GLU A 134 10.61 7.81 -20.39
N GLU A 135 9.65 8.76 -20.33
CA GLU A 135 9.73 9.89 -19.40
C GLU A 135 9.61 9.46 -17.94
N ALA A 136 8.73 8.49 -17.62
CA ALA A 136 8.63 7.92 -16.27
C ALA A 136 9.93 7.20 -15.87
N ARG A 137 10.52 6.42 -16.79
CA ARG A 137 11.81 5.78 -16.59
C ARG A 137 12.93 6.78 -16.32
N ALA A 138 13.01 7.85 -17.16
CA ALA A 138 14.02 8.88 -17.00
C ALA A 138 13.87 9.61 -15.65
N PHE A 139 12.63 9.81 -15.19
CA PHE A 139 12.34 10.37 -13.87
C PHE A 139 12.88 9.46 -12.77
N MET A 140 12.55 8.15 -12.79
CA MET A 140 13.02 7.20 -11.77
C MET A 140 14.55 7.16 -11.68
N ILE A 141 15.25 7.14 -12.81
CA ILE A 141 16.72 7.15 -12.84
C ILE A 141 17.29 8.45 -12.26
N ALA A 142 16.58 9.57 -12.43
CA ALA A 142 17.06 10.88 -11.94
C ALA A 142 16.79 11.08 -10.45
N GLU A 143 15.66 10.58 -9.92
CA GLU A 143 15.29 10.74 -8.51
C GLU A 143 16.01 9.75 -7.61
N GLU A 144 16.19 8.52 -8.07
CA GLU A 144 16.88 7.46 -7.34
C GLU A 144 18.37 7.43 -7.74
N ASP A 145 19.06 8.58 -7.64
CA ASP A 145 20.43 8.81 -8.13
C ASP A 145 21.51 8.03 -7.34
N ASP A 146 21.18 7.46 -6.20
CA ASP A 146 22.01 6.57 -5.43
C ASP A 146 22.09 5.15 -6.02
N TYR A 147 21.10 4.78 -6.85
CA TYR A 147 21.05 3.47 -7.52
C TYR A 147 21.75 3.47 -8.89
N ARG A 148 22.43 2.37 -9.17
CA ARG A 148 22.91 2.06 -10.53
C ARG A 148 21.90 1.16 -11.23
N PHE A 149 21.20 1.72 -12.22
CA PHE A 149 20.16 1.02 -12.94
C PHE A 149 20.69 0.27 -14.17
N GLN A 150 20.09 -0.90 -14.40
CA GLN A 150 20.16 -1.67 -15.64
C GLN A 150 18.74 -1.91 -16.12
N GLU A 151 18.52 -1.79 -17.43
CA GLU A 151 17.22 -2.12 -18.02
C GLU A 151 17.09 -3.65 -18.15
N ASP A 152 15.93 -4.18 -17.72
CA ASP A 152 15.60 -5.58 -17.90
C ASP A 152 15.06 -5.86 -19.32
N GLN A 153 14.75 -7.13 -19.63
CA GLN A 153 14.26 -7.55 -20.95
C GLN A 153 12.82 -7.07 -21.24
N GLN A 154 12.08 -6.60 -20.23
CA GLN A 154 10.68 -6.16 -20.30
C GLN A 154 10.56 -4.64 -20.29
N GLY A 155 11.70 -3.93 -20.19
CA GLY A 155 11.75 -2.47 -20.14
C GLY A 155 11.55 -1.90 -18.75
N GLY A 156 11.65 -2.72 -17.70
CA GLY A 156 11.78 -2.34 -16.32
C GLY A 156 13.20 -1.91 -15.95
N LEU A 157 13.42 -1.58 -14.68
CA LEU A 157 14.73 -1.20 -14.14
C LEU A 157 15.12 -2.11 -12.98
N LEU A 158 16.37 -2.54 -12.98
CA LEU A 158 17.01 -3.23 -11.86
C LEU A 158 18.07 -2.31 -11.29
N GLY A 159 17.87 -1.82 -10.08
CA GLY A 159 18.75 -0.91 -9.36
C GLY A 159 19.58 -1.61 -8.30
N THR A 160 20.79 -1.12 -8.08
CA THR A 160 21.66 -1.53 -6.99
C THR A 160 22.30 -0.30 -6.37
N ASP A 161 22.10 -0.08 -5.08
CA ASP A 161 22.91 0.83 -4.29
C ASP A 161 24.02 0.06 -3.59
N GLU A 162 25.27 0.31 -4.01
CA GLU A 162 26.46 -0.35 -3.43
C GLU A 162 26.85 0.22 -2.06
N ARG A 163 26.33 1.39 -1.65
CA ARG A 163 26.69 2.02 -0.38
C ARG A 163 25.84 1.46 0.76
N ASP A 164 24.54 1.37 0.51
CA ASP A 164 23.57 0.93 1.51
C ASP A 164 23.20 -0.55 1.32
N HIS A 165 23.79 -1.23 0.29
CA HIS A 165 23.56 -2.64 -0.04
C HIS A 165 22.09 -2.95 -0.29
N GLU A 166 21.43 -2.07 -1.06
CA GLU A 166 20.03 -2.22 -1.41
C GLU A 166 19.82 -2.64 -2.87
N ARG A 167 18.70 -3.29 -3.09
CA ARG A 167 18.18 -3.65 -4.41
C ARG A 167 16.87 -2.94 -4.64
N MET A 168 16.64 -2.51 -5.88
CA MET A 168 15.39 -1.94 -6.35
C MET A 168 14.97 -2.61 -7.65
N GLU A 169 13.69 -2.91 -7.79
CA GLU A 169 13.10 -3.28 -9.07
C GLU A 169 11.95 -2.33 -9.40
N VAL A 170 11.88 -1.85 -10.65
CA VAL A 170 10.82 -0.95 -11.13
C VAL A 170 10.16 -1.55 -12.36
N ARG A 171 8.85 -1.72 -12.33
CA ARG A 171 8.03 -2.20 -13.44
C ARG A 171 7.10 -1.09 -13.90
N PHE A 172 7.05 -0.84 -15.20
CA PHE A 172 6.21 0.19 -15.79
C PHE A 172 4.97 -0.41 -16.45
N HIS A 173 3.79 0.15 -16.11
CA HIS A 173 2.49 -0.28 -16.61
C HIS A 173 1.78 0.89 -17.29
N PRO A 174 1.94 1.08 -18.63
CA PRO A 174 1.21 2.11 -19.38
C PRO A 174 -0.28 1.78 -19.44
N SER A 175 -1.14 2.78 -19.19
CA SER A 175 -2.59 2.64 -19.24
C SER A 175 -3.24 3.97 -19.66
N GLY A 176 -3.66 4.08 -20.92
CA GLY A 176 -4.20 5.32 -21.47
C GLY A 176 -3.18 6.46 -21.46
N ASP A 177 -3.50 7.54 -20.76
CA ASP A 177 -2.63 8.70 -20.52
C ASP A 177 -1.85 8.63 -19.21
N MET A 178 -1.90 7.48 -18.53
CA MET A 178 -1.22 7.21 -17.27
C MET A 178 -0.11 6.18 -17.45
N VAL A 179 0.99 6.35 -16.75
CA VAL A 179 1.97 5.29 -16.52
C VAL A 179 2.07 5.07 -15.01
N TYR A 180 1.90 3.84 -14.58
CA TYR A 180 2.20 3.44 -13.20
C TYR A 180 3.60 2.86 -13.15
N ALA A 181 4.39 3.26 -12.16
CA ALA A 181 5.61 2.56 -11.79
C ALA A 181 5.34 1.78 -10.51
N VAL A 182 5.39 0.47 -10.58
CA VAL A 182 5.39 -0.42 -9.41
C VAL A 182 6.84 -0.72 -9.10
N LEU A 183 7.30 -0.26 -7.97
CA LEU A 183 8.69 -0.48 -7.56
C LEU A 183 8.75 -1.07 -6.16
N TYR A 184 9.81 -1.79 -5.88
CA TYR A 184 10.07 -2.31 -4.54
C TYR A 184 11.56 -2.32 -4.24
N THR A 185 11.86 -2.11 -2.96
CA THR A 185 13.22 -2.08 -2.42
C THR A 185 13.38 -3.09 -1.29
N TYR A 186 14.59 -3.59 -1.14
CA TYR A 186 14.97 -4.49 -0.05
C TYR A 186 16.49 -4.54 0.10
N PRO A 187 17.01 -4.78 1.33
CA PRO A 187 18.43 -5.03 1.57
C PRO A 187 18.92 -6.28 0.83
N GLU A 188 20.12 -6.22 0.25
CA GLU A 188 20.71 -7.34 -0.52
C GLU A 188 20.81 -8.62 0.31
N GLU A 189 21.11 -8.52 1.61
CA GLU A 189 21.18 -9.66 2.52
C GLU A 189 19.82 -10.32 2.81
N ALA A 190 18.72 -9.61 2.55
CA ALA A 190 17.36 -10.11 2.74
C ALA A 190 16.68 -10.56 1.44
N ALA A 191 17.41 -10.56 0.33
CA ALA A 191 16.89 -10.87 -1.01
C ALA A 191 16.16 -12.22 -1.09
N GLU A 192 16.71 -13.28 -0.49
CA GLU A 192 16.12 -14.63 -0.53
C GLU A 192 14.69 -14.69 0.01
N GLY A 193 14.34 -13.78 0.95
CA GLY A 193 13.01 -13.73 1.57
C GLY A 193 12.10 -12.68 0.95
N PHE A 194 12.61 -11.46 0.71
CA PHE A 194 11.78 -10.33 0.31
C PHE A 194 11.62 -10.19 -1.20
N ASP A 195 12.64 -10.47 -2.00
CA ASP A 195 12.56 -10.38 -3.46
C ASP A 195 11.37 -11.18 -4.01
N VAL A 196 11.29 -12.46 -3.64
CA VAL A 196 10.19 -13.33 -4.08
C VAL A 196 8.82 -12.82 -3.63
N ARG A 197 8.70 -12.33 -2.39
CA ARG A 197 7.43 -11.83 -1.86
C ARG A 197 6.97 -10.57 -2.57
N LEU A 198 7.88 -9.59 -2.69
CA LEU A 198 7.61 -8.31 -3.34
C LEU A 198 7.31 -8.49 -4.83
N SER A 199 8.06 -9.36 -5.51
CA SER A 199 7.83 -9.71 -6.91
C SER A 199 6.43 -10.31 -7.12
N VAL A 200 6.01 -11.27 -6.26
CA VAL A 200 4.66 -11.87 -6.34
C VAL A 200 3.58 -10.84 -6.06
N MET A 201 3.78 -9.93 -5.11
CA MET A 201 2.84 -8.81 -4.88
C MET A 201 2.76 -7.92 -6.12
N ALA A 202 3.88 -7.48 -6.66
CA ALA A 202 3.96 -6.65 -7.86
C ALA A 202 3.33 -7.32 -9.10
N ASP A 203 3.46 -8.65 -9.25
CA ASP A 203 2.83 -9.43 -10.31
C ASP A 203 1.29 -9.39 -10.29
N THR A 204 0.69 -9.04 -9.14
CA THR A 204 -0.76 -8.92 -9.01
C THR A 204 -1.31 -7.56 -9.45
N PHE A 205 -0.43 -6.62 -9.80
CA PHE A 205 -0.84 -5.30 -10.25
C PHE A 205 -1.64 -5.37 -11.55
N GLU A 206 -2.77 -4.66 -11.59
CA GLU A 206 -3.57 -4.47 -12.79
C GLU A 206 -4.04 -3.01 -12.87
N SER A 207 -3.82 -2.35 -14.02
CA SER A 207 -4.41 -1.04 -14.30
C SER A 207 -5.90 -1.17 -14.60
N ILE A 208 -6.70 -0.24 -14.08
CA ILE A 208 -8.14 -0.15 -14.31
C ILE A 208 -8.36 0.85 -15.45
N THR A 209 -8.88 0.38 -16.58
CA THR A 209 -9.18 1.18 -17.77
C THR A 209 -10.63 1.62 -17.82
#